data_ecd0bfd4c707b4858f7bb692c512a53c
#
_entry.id   ecd0bfd4c707b4858f7bb692c512a53c
#
_cell.length_a   1.000
_cell.length_b   1.000
_cell.length_c   1.000
_cell.angle_alpha   90.00
_cell.angle_beta   90.00
_cell.angle_gamma   90.00
#
_symmetry.space_group_name_H-M   'P 1'
#
loop_
_entity.id
_entity.type
_entity.pdbx_description
1 polymer ?
#
loop_
_entity_poly.entity_id
_entity_poly.type
_entity_poly.pdbx_seq_one_letter_code
_entity_poly.pdbx_strand_id
1 'polypeptide(L)'
;MSDTHSSIDDSGRASSKAPAFFVHPKGLAESSDIGDGTRVWAFAHVMDGATVGKSCNIGECSFVESGAVLGDHVTIKNGVQVWAGVTCEDWVFVGPNATFTNDLRPRVMFPKDPSEFSPTRVCKGATVGANATIVAGVTLGEQAMIGAGSVVIRDVPAHALVVGNPSRTAGWVCTCGARLDSDYHCQSCGRSFVMRDDPSQGLVEATS
;
A
#
# COMPACT_ATOMS: atom_id res chain seq x y z
N MET A 1 1.55 46.97 25.10
CA MET A 1 0.68 47.28 23.95
C MET A 1 1.48 46.97 22.71
N SER A 2 1.25 45.82 22.14
CA SER A 2 1.92 45.36 20.92
C SER A 2 0.82 44.90 19.96
N ASP A 3 0.63 45.69 18.90
CA ASP A 3 -0.33 45.46 17.84
C ASP A 3 0.10 44.31 16.95
N THR A 4 -0.70 43.25 16.90
CA THR A 4 -0.59 42.20 15.92
C THR A 4 -1.37 42.62 14.68
N HIS A 5 -0.65 43.03 13.61
CA HIS A 5 -1.25 43.28 12.31
C HIS A 5 -1.51 41.94 11.62
N SER A 6 -2.77 41.58 11.48
CA SER A 6 -3.22 40.54 10.54
C SER A 6 -3.45 41.24 9.19
N SER A 7 -2.68 40.85 8.18
CA SER A 7 -2.89 41.27 6.80
C SER A 7 -4.07 40.54 6.18
N ILE A 8 -5.18 41.24 6.02
CA ILE A 8 -6.35 40.82 5.21
C ILE A 8 -6.16 41.47 3.85
N ASP A 9 -6.36 40.72 2.76
CA ASP A 9 -6.42 41.31 1.41
C ASP A 9 -7.75 42.06 1.20
N ASP A 10 -7.74 42.99 0.26
CA ASP A 10 -8.80 43.97 0.00
C ASP A 10 -10.14 43.36 -0.47
N SER A 11 -10.25 42.01 -0.56
CA SER A 11 -11.43 41.28 -1.04
C SER A 11 -12.14 40.41 0.02
N GLY A 12 -11.60 40.31 1.24
CA GLY A 12 -12.23 39.56 2.34
C GLY A 12 -12.38 38.06 2.10
N ARG A 13 -11.63 37.50 1.13
CA ARG A 13 -11.64 36.07 0.81
C ARG A 13 -10.47 35.38 1.52
N ALA A 14 -10.79 34.38 2.34
CA ALA A 14 -9.77 33.50 2.87
C ALA A 14 -8.99 32.89 1.69
N SER A 15 -7.69 33.17 1.60
CA SER A 15 -6.79 32.54 0.65
C SER A 15 -6.74 31.05 0.96
N SER A 16 -7.50 30.24 0.25
CA SER A 16 -7.34 28.79 0.31
C SER A 16 -5.99 28.45 -0.34
N LYS A 17 -5.00 28.14 0.50
CA LYS A 17 -3.73 27.58 0.02
C LYS A 17 -4.06 26.41 -0.91
N ALA A 18 -3.55 26.41 -2.13
CA ALA A 18 -3.74 25.30 -3.07
C ALA A 18 -3.34 24.00 -2.39
N PRO A 19 -4.08 22.90 -2.61
CA PRO A 19 -3.75 21.62 -2.00
C PRO A 19 -2.30 21.25 -2.35
N ALA A 20 -1.56 20.77 -1.35
CA ALA A 20 -0.14 20.44 -1.51
C ALA A 20 0.08 19.13 -2.31
N PHE A 21 -0.98 18.50 -2.80
CA PHE A 21 -0.98 17.31 -3.65
C PHE A 21 -1.60 17.62 -5.03
N PHE A 22 -1.25 16.79 -6.02
CA PHE A 22 -1.72 16.92 -7.40
C PHE A 22 -2.89 15.98 -7.68
N VAL A 23 -3.96 16.50 -8.28
CA VAL A 23 -5.05 15.72 -8.86
C VAL A 23 -5.14 16.03 -10.36
N HIS A 24 -5.04 14.99 -11.18
CA HIS A 24 -5.23 15.13 -12.62
C HIS A 24 -6.66 15.66 -12.92
N PRO A 25 -6.87 16.53 -13.95
CA PRO A 25 -8.20 17.10 -14.24
C PRO A 25 -9.33 16.08 -14.48
N LYS A 26 -8.98 14.83 -14.78
CA LYS A 26 -9.93 13.71 -14.93
C LYS A 26 -9.87 12.72 -13.73
N GLY A 27 -9.14 13.03 -12.68
CA GLY A 27 -9.12 12.29 -11.42
C GLY A 27 -10.12 12.89 -10.45
N LEU A 28 -10.52 12.12 -9.44
CA LEU A 28 -11.42 12.55 -8.37
C LEU A 28 -10.75 12.24 -7.01
N ALA A 29 -10.58 13.26 -6.18
CA ALA A 29 -10.12 13.12 -4.81
C ALA A 29 -11.11 13.86 -3.91
N GLU A 30 -11.90 13.10 -3.16
CA GLU A 30 -12.91 13.61 -2.22
C GLU A 30 -12.33 13.73 -0.81
N SER A 31 -11.34 12.86 -0.47
CA SER A 31 -10.71 12.89 0.84
C SER A 31 -9.94 14.19 1.08
N SER A 32 -10.08 14.72 2.29
CA SER A 32 -9.26 15.81 2.82
C SER A 32 -7.96 15.31 3.48
N ASP A 33 -7.81 14.00 3.68
CA ASP A 33 -6.65 13.38 4.33
C ASP A 33 -5.71 12.77 3.28
N ILE A 34 -5.12 13.66 2.46
CA ILE A 34 -4.13 13.33 1.44
C ILE A 34 -2.88 14.15 1.69
N GLY A 35 -1.75 13.46 1.91
CA GLY A 35 -0.48 14.08 2.24
C GLY A 35 0.20 14.80 1.08
N ASP A 36 1.10 15.72 1.44
CA ASP A 36 1.85 16.57 0.53
C ASP A 36 2.63 15.74 -0.51
N GLY A 37 2.70 16.23 -1.74
CA GLY A 37 3.46 15.61 -2.83
C GLY A 37 2.80 14.38 -3.45
N THR A 38 1.65 13.94 -2.94
CA THR A 38 0.87 12.84 -3.53
C THR A 38 0.29 13.22 -4.88
N ARG A 39 0.18 12.25 -5.80
CA ARG A 39 -0.35 12.42 -7.15
C ARG A 39 -1.50 11.45 -7.39
N VAL A 40 -2.65 11.99 -7.75
CA VAL A 40 -3.85 11.23 -8.16
C VAL A 40 -4.02 11.39 -9.66
N TRP A 41 -3.88 10.31 -10.42
CA TRP A 41 -3.85 10.34 -11.89
C TRP A 41 -5.25 10.28 -12.51
N ALA A 42 -5.30 10.30 -13.85
CA ALA A 42 -6.55 10.30 -14.60
C ALA A 42 -7.44 9.11 -14.23
N PHE A 43 -8.74 9.38 -14.05
CA PHE A 43 -9.77 8.38 -13.72
C PHE A 43 -9.51 7.61 -12.41
N ALA A 44 -8.52 7.99 -11.64
CA ALA A 44 -8.38 7.50 -10.28
C ALA A 44 -9.39 8.20 -9.38
N HIS A 45 -9.92 7.46 -8.39
CA HIS A 45 -10.87 7.98 -7.42
C HIS A 45 -10.39 7.65 -6.00
N VAL A 46 -10.21 8.68 -5.18
CA VAL A 46 -9.94 8.57 -3.74
C VAL A 46 -11.17 9.07 -3.02
N MET A 47 -11.91 8.17 -2.36
CA MET A 47 -13.16 8.51 -1.68
C MET A 47 -12.93 9.34 -0.42
N ASP A 48 -13.95 10.07 -0.03
CA ASP A 48 -14.01 10.65 1.32
C ASP A 48 -13.86 9.56 2.40
N GLY A 49 -13.11 9.86 3.48
CA GLY A 49 -12.78 8.90 4.53
C GLY A 49 -11.65 7.91 4.20
N ALA A 50 -11.03 7.98 3.02
CA ALA A 50 -9.76 7.33 2.76
C ALA A 50 -8.60 8.16 3.32
N THR A 51 -7.56 7.51 3.87
CA THR A 51 -6.32 8.17 4.33
C THR A 51 -5.20 7.85 3.36
N VAL A 52 -4.51 8.86 2.84
CA VAL A 52 -3.38 8.71 1.93
C VAL A 52 -2.22 9.57 2.42
N GLY A 53 -1.09 8.94 2.71
CA GLY A 53 0.12 9.61 3.18
C GLY A 53 0.77 10.51 2.13
N LYS A 54 1.98 10.95 2.44
CA LYS A 54 2.77 11.88 1.61
C LYS A 54 3.46 11.16 0.46
N SER A 55 3.70 11.90 -0.62
CA SER A 55 4.50 11.44 -1.77
C SER A 55 4.01 10.12 -2.38
N CYS A 56 2.73 9.83 -2.26
CA CYS A 56 2.10 8.66 -2.87
C CYS A 56 1.86 8.86 -4.36
N ASN A 57 1.73 7.76 -5.10
CA ASN A 57 1.38 7.77 -6.51
C ASN A 57 0.17 6.86 -6.74
N ILE A 58 -0.99 7.45 -7.01
CA ILE A 58 -2.25 6.73 -7.26
C ILE A 58 -2.49 6.69 -8.77
N GLY A 59 -2.21 5.55 -9.38
CA GLY A 59 -2.20 5.34 -10.83
C GLY A 59 -3.59 5.48 -11.48
N GLU A 60 -3.60 5.53 -12.80
CA GLU A 60 -4.84 5.68 -13.58
C GLU A 60 -5.83 4.54 -13.30
N CYS A 61 -7.12 4.88 -13.28
CA CYS A 61 -8.22 3.94 -13.06
C CYS A 61 -8.14 3.17 -11.73
N SER A 62 -7.38 3.67 -10.77
CA SER A 62 -7.33 3.10 -9.41
C SER A 62 -8.46 3.64 -8.55
N PHE A 63 -8.84 2.87 -7.54
CA PHE A 63 -9.87 3.24 -6.59
C PHE A 63 -9.36 3.03 -5.16
N VAL A 64 -9.54 4.03 -4.30
CA VAL A 64 -9.20 3.96 -2.88
C VAL A 64 -10.47 4.26 -2.10
N GLU A 65 -11.02 3.22 -1.47
CA GLU A 65 -12.32 3.26 -0.78
C GLU A 65 -12.22 3.96 0.57
N SER A 66 -13.33 4.52 1.03
CA SER A 66 -13.47 5.02 2.40
C SER A 66 -13.05 3.97 3.42
N GLY A 67 -12.18 4.35 4.38
CA GLY A 67 -11.60 3.42 5.37
C GLY A 67 -10.38 2.62 4.88
N ALA A 68 -9.92 2.81 3.64
CA ALA A 68 -8.60 2.34 3.22
C ALA A 68 -7.50 3.30 3.73
N VAL A 69 -6.34 2.74 4.08
CA VAL A 69 -5.21 3.51 4.63
C VAL A 69 -3.94 3.24 3.83
N LEU A 70 -3.35 4.30 3.28
CA LEU A 70 -2.06 4.27 2.61
C LEU A 70 -1.07 5.14 3.40
N GLY A 71 0.07 4.58 3.80
CA GLY A 71 1.18 5.29 4.42
C GLY A 71 1.93 6.21 3.43
N ASP A 72 3.10 6.65 3.83
CA ASP A 72 3.92 7.54 3.01
C ASP A 72 4.63 6.77 1.86
N HIS A 73 4.87 7.44 0.73
CA HIS A 73 5.58 6.90 -0.43
C HIS A 73 4.96 5.63 -1.05
N VAL A 74 3.69 5.39 -0.84
CA VAL A 74 2.98 4.24 -1.43
C VAL A 74 2.77 4.47 -2.92
N THR A 75 3.04 3.45 -3.71
CA THR A 75 2.73 3.45 -5.15
C THR A 75 1.64 2.43 -5.46
N ILE A 76 0.48 2.91 -5.84
CA ILE A 76 -0.62 2.13 -6.39
C ILE A 76 -0.56 2.29 -7.92
N LYS A 77 -0.33 1.21 -8.65
CA LYS A 77 -0.29 1.23 -10.13
C LYS A 77 -1.70 1.14 -10.70
N ASN A 78 -1.80 1.37 -12.00
CA ASN A 78 -3.06 1.48 -12.73
C ASN A 78 -3.99 0.28 -12.52
N GLY A 79 -5.28 0.55 -12.38
CA GLY A 79 -6.35 -0.44 -12.31
C GLY A 79 -6.47 -1.19 -10.97
N VAL A 80 -5.78 -0.74 -9.93
CA VAL A 80 -5.85 -1.36 -8.59
C VAL A 80 -7.00 -0.76 -7.78
N GLN A 81 -7.80 -1.61 -7.14
CA GLN A 81 -8.81 -1.21 -6.17
C GLN A 81 -8.33 -1.54 -4.76
N VAL A 82 -8.27 -0.53 -3.90
CA VAL A 82 -7.92 -0.64 -2.48
C VAL A 82 -9.20 -0.46 -1.68
N TRP A 83 -9.72 -1.55 -1.13
CA TRP A 83 -10.99 -1.59 -0.41
C TRP A 83 -10.85 -1.15 1.05
N ALA A 84 -11.97 -0.84 1.69
CA ALA A 84 -12.06 -0.64 3.13
C ALA A 84 -11.42 -1.80 3.91
N GLY A 85 -10.65 -1.47 4.95
CA GLY A 85 -9.91 -2.45 5.76
C GLY A 85 -8.57 -2.90 5.17
N VAL A 86 -8.18 -2.41 3.98
CA VAL A 86 -6.83 -2.60 3.47
C VAL A 86 -5.93 -1.47 3.99
N THR A 87 -4.83 -1.85 4.64
CA THR A 87 -3.78 -0.93 5.07
C THR A 87 -2.48 -1.25 4.35
N CYS A 88 -1.94 -0.28 3.62
CA CYS A 88 -0.59 -0.33 3.07
C CYS A 88 0.30 0.61 3.88
N GLU A 89 1.34 0.07 4.49
CA GLU A 89 2.34 0.88 5.20
C GLU A 89 3.25 1.64 4.23
N ASP A 90 4.22 2.38 4.77
CA ASP A 90 5.14 3.18 3.96
C ASP A 90 5.90 2.37 2.92
N TRP A 91 6.21 2.98 1.78
CA TRP A 91 7.05 2.42 0.72
C TRP A 91 6.49 1.17 0.06
N VAL A 92 5.21 0.85 0.25
CA VAL A 92 4.55 -0.26 -0.43
C VAL A 92 4.40 0.03 -1.92
N PHE A 93 4.69 -0.99 -2.73
CA PHE A 93 4.41 -0.97 -4.17
C PHE A 93 3.34 -1.99 -4.52
N VAL A 94 2.27 -1.54 -5.18
CA VAL A 94 1.21 -2.42 -5.70
C VAL A 94 1.21 -2.34 -7.22
N GLY A 95 1.55 -3.44 -7.86
CA GLY A 95 1.67 -3.58 -9.31
C GLY A 95 0.33 -3.46 -10.04
N PRO A 96 0.35 -3.17 -11.36
CA PRO A 96 -0.88 -2.92 -12.12
C PRO A 96 -1.82 -4.12 -12.08
N ASN A 97 -3.12 -3.81 -11.97
CA ASN A 97 -4.21 -4.78 -11.91
C ASN A 97 -4.08 -5.82 -10.76
N ALA A 98 -3.26 -5.58 -9.76
CA ALA A 98 -3.30 -6.39 -8.55
C ALA A 98 -4.67 -6.21 -7.88
N THR A 99 -5.20 -7.29 -7.31
CA THR A 99 -6.55 -7.34 -6.76
C THR A 99 -6.52 -7.66 -5.27
N PHE A 100 -7.10 -6.79 -4.46
CA PHE A 100 -7.45 -7.11 -3.07
C PHE A 100 -8.88 -7.62 -3.01
N THR A 101 -9.18 -8.57 -2.13
CA THR A 101 -10.54 -8.89 -1.75
C THR A 101 -10.81 -8.42 -0.32
N ASN A 102 -12.07 -8.19 0.05
CA ASN A 102 -12.45 -7.75 1.39
C ASN A 102 -13.43 -8.71 2.07
N ASP A 103 -14.16 -9.53 1.31
CA ASP A 103 -15.07 -10.53 1.84
C ASP A 103 -14.62 -11.94 1.45
N LEU A 104 -14.39 -12.80 2.45
CA LEU A 104 -14.02 -14.22 2.25
C LEU A 104 -15.16 -15.09 1.75
N ARG A 105 -16.41 -14.67 1.94
CA ARG A 105 -17.61 -15.45 1.58
C ARG A 105 -18.72 -14.53 1.09
N PRO A 106 -18.52 -13.85 -0.07
CA PRO A 106 -19.53 -12.93 -0.59
C PRO A 106 -20.80 -13.67 -0.99
N ARG A 107 -21.95 -13.20 -0.51
CA ARG A 107 -23.28 -13.71 -0.84
C ARG A 107 -24.29 -12.58 -0.87
N VAL A 108 -24.83 -12.27 -2.02
CA VAL A 108 -25.79 -11.17 -2.20
C VAL A 108 -27.04 -11.36 -1.33
N MET A 109 -27.49 -12.59 -1.16
CA MET A 109 -28.66 -12.89 -0.31
C MET A 109 -28.38 -12.81 1.20
N PHE A 110 -27.13 -12.71 1.60
CA PHE A 110 -26.69 -12.63 3.00
C PHE A 110 -25.70 -11.46 3.13
N PRO A 111 -26.18 -10.21 3.03
CA PRO A 111 -25.33 -9.04 3.13
C PRO A 111 -24.68 -8.98 4.50
N LYS A 112 -23.43 -8.55 4.52
CA LYS A 112 -22.65 -8.37 5.72
C LYS A 112 -22.48 -6.88 6.03
N ASP A 113 -22.31 -6.57 7.30
CA ASP A 113 -21.84 -5.26 7.72
C ASP A 113 -20.34 -5.13 7.34
N PRO A 114 -19.88 -3.94 6.88
CA PRO A 114 -18.47 -3.72 6.57
C PRO A 114 -17.51 -4.04 7.73
N SER A 115 -17.95 -3.97 9.00
CA SER A 115 -17.15 -4.37 10.16
C SER A 115 -16.85 -5.87 10.24
N GLU A 116 -17.55 -6.68 9.46
CA GLU A 116 -17.33 -8.14 9.38
C GLU A 116 -16.24 -8.51 8.34
N PHE A 117 -15.76 -7.55 7.57
CA PHE A 117 -14.71 -7.79 6.58
C PHE A 117 -13.36 -8.02 7.25
N SER A 118 -12.59 -8.94 6.69
CA SER A 118 -11.28 -9.29 7.23
C SER A 118 -10.22 -8.27 6.78
N PRO A 119 -9.57 -7.56 7.71
CA PRO A 119 -8.58 -6.55 7.36
C PRO A 119 -7.34 -7.18 6.72
N THR A 120 -6.81 -6.53 5.69
CA THR A 120 -5.56 -6.92 5.01
C THR A 120 -4.48 -5.90 5.30
N ARG A 121 -3.29 -6.35 5.69
CA ARG A 121 -2.14 -5.50 5.97
C ARG A 121 -1.00 -5.78 5.01
N VAL A 122 -0.52 -4.75 4.35
CA VAL A 122 0.69 -4.77 3.52
C VAL A 122 1.75 -3.97 4.26
N CYS A 123 2.72 -4.65 4.85
CA CYS A 123 3.74 -4.03 5.69
C CYS A 123 4.76 -3.27 4.86
N LYS A 124 5.53 -2.43 5.55
CA LYS A 124 6.50 -1.50 4.99
C LYS A 124 7.39 -2.12 3.93
N GLY A 125 7.49 -1.44 2.79
CA GLY A 125 8.36 -1.82 1.68
C GLY A 125 7.97 -3.09 0.94
N ALA A 126 6.85 -3.74 1.29
CA ALA A 126 6.39 -4.91 0.55
C ALA A 126 5.98 -4.57 -0.88
N THR A 127 6.19 -5.52 -1.78
CA THR A 127 5.87 -5.40 -3.21
C THR A 127 4.83 -6.42 -3.61
N VAL A 128 3.74 -5.97 -4.20
CA VAL A 128 2.72 -6.82 -4.82
C VAL A 128 2.90 -6.77 -6.34
N GLY A 129 3.19 -7.91 -6.95
CA GLY A 129 3.39 -8.03 -8.41
C GLY A 129 2.11 -7.80 -9.21
N ALA A 130 2.27 -7.47 -10.50
CA ALA A 130 1.14 -7.25 -11.40
C ALA A 130 0.20 -8.45 -11.45
N ASN A 131 -1.12 -8.19 -11.50
CA ASN A 131 -2.19 -9.21 -11.54
C ASN A 131 -2.17 -10.22 -10.36
N ALA A 132 -1.46 -9.94 -9.28
CA ALA A 132 -1.54 -10.77 -8.09
C ALA A 132 -2.88 -10.56 -7.37
N THR A 133 -3.41 -11.63 -6.76
CA THR A 133 -4.63 -11.57 -5.95
C THR A 133 -4.28 -11.76 -4.48
N ILE A 134 -4.67 -10.82 -3.65
CA ILE A 134 -4.49 -10.86 -2.19
C ILE A 134 -5.85 -11.13 -1.55
N VAL A 135 -6.00 -12.30 -0.97
CA VAL A 135 -7.23 -12.69 -0.29
C VAL A 135 -7.34 -11.96 1.04
N ALA A 136 -8.54 -11.54 1.39
CA ALA A 136 -8.80 -10.78 2.62
C ALA A 136 -8.27 -11.47 3.89
N GLY A 137 -7.83 -10.69 4.85
CA GLY A 137 -7.39 -11.17 6.16
C GLY A 137 -5.94 -11.60 6.24
N VAL A 138 -5.15 -11.41 5.15
CA VAL A 138 -3.71 -11.78 5.19
C VAL A 138 -2.84 -10.58 5.52
N THR A 139 -1.69 -10.86 6.14
CA THR A 139 -0.59 -9.92 6.33
C THR A 139 0.54 -10.24 5.36
N LEU A 140 0.95 -9.26 4.57
CA LEU A 140 2.19 -9.32 3.79
C LEU A 140 3.30 -8.67 4.61
N GLY A 141 4.27 -9.47 5.06
CA GLY A 141 5.34 -9.03 5.93
C GLY A 141 6.24 -7.96 5.31
N GLU A 142 7.02 -7.32 6.16
CA GLU A 142 7.93 -6.24 5.76
C GLU A 142 8.87 -6.71 4.63
N GLN A 143 9.03 -5.89 3.58
CA GLN A 143 9.86 -6.19 2.41
C GLN A 143 9.47 -7.49 1.66
N ALA A 144 8.34 -8.12 1.95
CA ALA A 144 7.88 -9.29 1.20
C ALA A 144 7.66 -8.96 -0.27
N MET A 145 7.93 -9.93 -1.14
CA MET A 145 7.74 -9.79 -2.57
C MET A 145 6.76 -10.84 -3.09
N ILE A 146 5.62 -10.38 -3.59
CA ILE A 146 4.61 -11.22 -4.21
C ILE A 146 4.84 -11.22 -5.71
N GLY A 147 5.12 -12.40 -6.28
CA GLY A 147 5.34 -12.54 -7.72
C GLY A 147 4.07 -12.20 -8.53
N ALA A 148 4.27 -11.72 -9.75
CA ALA A 148 3.16 -11.40 -10.64
C ALA A 148 2.24 -12.61 -10.86
N GLY A 149 0.92 -12.40 -10.90
CA GLY A 149 -0.10 -13.43 -11.09
C GLY A 149 -0.28 -14.40 -9.93
N SER A 150 0.36 -14.16 -8.78
CA SER A 150 0.25 -15.03 -7.60
C SER A 150 -1.08 -14.86 -6.88
N VAL A 151 -1.59 -15.92 -6.24
CA VAL A 151 -2.77 -15.86 -5.38
C VAL A 151 -2.37 -16.13 -3.93
N VAL A 152 -2.38 -15.09 -3.12
CA VAL A 152 -1.98 -15.14 -1.71
C VAL A 152 -3.19 -15.40 -0.83
N ILE A 153 -3.18 -16.54 -0.11
CA ILE A 153 -4.28 -17.01 0.74
C ILE A 153 -3.87 -17.18 2.22
N ARG A 154 -2.64 -16.80 2.57
CA ARG A 154 -2.08 -16.89 3.93
C ARG A 154 -1.06 -15.77 4.11
N ASP A 155 -0.73 -15.48 5.36
CA ASP A 155 0.31 -14.53 5.69
C ASP A 155 1.63 -14.87 5.00
N VAL A 156 2.34 -13.82 4.62
CA VAL A 156 3.65 -13.91 3.96
C VAL A 156 4.70 -13.36 4.90
N PRO A 157 5.73 -14.14 5.24
CA PRO A 157 6.80 -13.69 6.14
C PRO A 157 7.58 -12.49 5.58
N ALA A 158 8.20 -11.72 6.47
CA ALA A 158 9.09 -10.61 6.07
C ALA A 158 10.20 -11.13 5.14
N HIS A 159 10.50 -10.36 4.09
CA HIS A 159 11.49 -10.69 3.05
C HIS A 159 11.21 -11.96 2.23
N ALA A 160 10.09 -12.65 2.42
CA ALA A 160 9.77 -13.82 1.61
C ALA A 160 9.40 -13.44 0.17
N LEU A 161 9.93 -14.18 -0.79
CA LEU A 161 9.46 -14.20 -2.17
C LEU A 161 8.44 -15.32 -2.33
N VAL A 162 7.20 -14.98 -2.66
CA VAL A 162 6.15 -15.98 -2.91
C VAL A 162 5.65 -15.90 -4.35
N VAL A 163 5.36 -17.05 -4.94
CA VAL A 163 4.89 -17.17 -6.33
C VAL A 163 3.85 -18.28 -6.46
N GLY A 164 3.00 -18.19 -7.46
CA GLY A 164 2.07 -19.25 -7.88
C GLY A 164 0.65 -19.10 -7.34
N ASN A 165 -0.21 -20.05 -7.71
CA ASN A 165 -1.62 -20.15 -7.30
C ASN A 165 -1.93 -21.57 -6.80
N PRO A 166 -2.19 -21.78 -5.50
CA PRO A 166 -1.94 -20.82 -4.43
C PRO A 166 -0.44 -20.52 -4.25
N SER A 167 -0.12 -19.33 -3.74
CA SER A 167 1.27 -18.92 -3.60
C SER A 167 2.06 -19.80 -2.61
N ARG A 168 3.35 -19.97 -2.91
CA ARG A 168 4.32 -20.69 -2.08
C ARG A 168 5.61 -19.90 -2.03
N THR A 169 6.34 -20.03 -0.93
CA THR A 169 7.67 -19.43 -0.79
C THR A 169 8.63 -20.04 -1.82
N ALA A 170 9.23 -19.15 -2.62
CA ALA A 170 10.20 -19.49 -3.67
C ALA A 170 11.61 -18.98 -3.35
N GLY A 171 11.81 -18.42 -2.16
CA GLY A 171 13.07 -17.88 -1.67
C GLY A 171 12.86 -16.61 -0.86
N TRP A 172 13.93 -15.83 -0.75
CA TRP A 172 13.99 -14.63 0.05
C TRP A 172 14.57 -13.48 -0.76
N VAL A 173 14.20 -12.25 -0.40
CA VAL A 173 14.65 -11.03 -1.08
C VAL A 173 15.25 -10.03 -0.11
N CYS A 174 16.23 -9.32 -0.60
CA CYS A 174 16.84 -8.20 0.09
C CYS A 174 15.93 -6.95 0.04
N THR A 175 16.14 -6.00 0.91
CA THR A 175 15.53 -4.66 0.85
C THR A 175 15.74 -3.97 -0.51
N CYS A 176 16.84 -4.27 -1.23
CA CYS A 176 17.06 -3.74 -2.59
C CYS A 176 16.28 -4.48 -3.69
N GLY A 177 15.52 -5.54 -3.35
CA GLY A 177 14.72 -6.34 -4.27
C GLY A 177 15.46 -7.53 -4.92
N ALA A 178 16.78 -7.65 -4.75
CA ALA A 178 17.54 -8.79 -5.26
C ALA A 178 17.24 -10.07 -4.44
N ARG A 179 17.29 -11.25 -5.10
CA ARG A 179 17.20 -12.52 -4.38
C ARG A 179 18.44 -12.71 -3.47
N LEU A 180 18.19 -13.26 -2.29
CA LEU A 180 19.24 -13.70 -1.37
C LEU A 180 19.74 -15.08 -1.74
N ASP A 181 20.99 -15.36 -1.46
CA ASP A 181 21.58 -16.70 -1.57
C ASP A 181 21.15 -17.62 -0.40
N SER A 182 21.73 -18.83 -0.34
CA SER A 182 21.41 -19.83 0.69
C SER A 182 21.76 -19.38 2.10
N ASP A 183 22.71 -18.48 2.24
CA ASP A 183 23.19 -17.96 3.53
C ASP A 183 22.54 -16.61 3.88
N TYR A 184 21.46 -16.25 3.17
CA TYR A 184 20.72 -15.00 3.28
C TYR A 184 21.58 -13.75 3.05
N HIS A 185 22.58 -13.87 2.18
CA HIS A 185 23.44 -12.75 1.78
C HIS A 185 22.99 -12.18 0.43
N CYS A 186 23.02 -10.85 0.30
CA CYS A 186 22.70 -10.14 -0.93
C CYS A 186 23.94 -9.85 -1.77
N GLN A 187 24.13 -10.55 -2.86
CA GLN A 187 25.25 -10.34 -3.77
C GLN A 187 25.22 -8.97 -4.49
N SER A 188 24.06 -8.30 -4.52
CA SER A 188 23.91 -7.01 -5.21
C SER A 188 24.30 -5.80 -4.35
N CYS A 189 24.08 -5.84 -3.05
CA CYS A 189 24.31 -4.69 -2.17
C CYS A 189 25.07 -5.02 -0.87
N GLY A 190 25.48 -6.29 -0.67
CA GLY A 190 26.30 -6.73 0.45
C GLY A 190 25.57 -6.91 1.79
N ARG A 191 24.24 -6.67 1.85
CA ARG A 191 23.48 -6.88 3.10
C ARG A 191 23.34 -8.36 3.42
N SER A 192 23.36 -8.65 4.71
CA SER A 192 23.11 -9.99 5.26
C SER A 192 21.87 -10.00 6.13
N PHE A 193 21.20 -11.12 6.18
CA PHE A 193 19.97 -11.30 6.95
C PHE A 193 20.07 -12.55 7.81
N VAL A 194 19.24 -12.59 8.84
CA VAL A 194 19.09 -13.76 9.71
C VAL A 194 17.62 -14.13 9.83
N MET A 195 17.36 -15.43 9.94
CA MET A 195 16.01 -15.92 10.22
C MET A 195 15.63 -15.53 11.65
N ARG A 196 14.42 -15.00 11.84
CA ARG A 196 13.88 -14.68 13.16
C ARG A 196 13.68 -15.98 13.97
N ASP A 197 13.62 -15.86 15.29
CA ASP A 197 13.39 -17.01 16.19
C ASP A 197 12.12 -17.77 15.83
N ASP A 198 11.06 -17.06 15.43
CA ASP A 198 9.88 -17.63 14.80
C ASP A 198 10.02 -17.51 13.28
N PRO A 199 10.28 -18.62 12.55
CA PRO A 199 10.44 -18.60 11.09
C PRO A 199 9.22 -18.09 10.33
N SER A 200 8.02 -18.14 10.92
CA SER A 200 6.81 -17.59 10.30
C SER A 200 6.87 -16.06 10.16
N GLN A 201 7.72 -15.40 10.93
CA GLN A 201 7.94 -13.94 10.84
C GLN A 201 9.00 -13.57 9.80
N GLY A 202 9.73 -14.53 9.22
CA GLY A 202 10.70 -14.33 8.16
C GLY A 202 12.06 -13.81 8.61
N LEU A 203 12.70 -13.02 7.74
CA LEU A 203 14.04 -12.52 7.95
C LEU A 203 14.06 -11.13 8.61
N VAL A 204 15.21 -10.80 9.18
CA VAL A 204 15.58 -9.45 9.61
C VAL A 204 17.01 -9.16 9.16
N GLU A 205 17.31 -7.92 8.79
CA GLU A 205 18.66 -7.50 8.42
C GLU A 205 19.59 -7.67 9.64
N ALA A 206 20.73 -8.32 9.41
CA ALA A 206 21.74 -8.50 10.46
C ALA A 206 22.36 -7.15 10.83
N THR A 207 22.37 -6.83 12.11
CA THR A 207 23.13 -5.66 12.61
C THR A 207 24.62 -5.95 12.49
N SER A 208 25.33 -5.07 11.75
CA SER A 208 26.80 -5.10 11.65
C SER A 208 27.48 -4.74 12.97
#